data_66907415df1bb6d307760f43711de161
#
_entry.id   66907415df1bb6d307760f43711de161
#
_cell.length_a   1.000
_cell.length_b   1.000
_cell.length_c   1.000
_cell.angle_alpha   90.00
_cell.angle_beta   90.00
_cell.angle_gamma   90.00
#
_symmetry.space_group_name_H-M   'P 1'
#
loop_
_entity.id
_entity.type
_entity.pdbx_description
1 polymer ?
#
loop_
_entity_poly.entity_id
_entity_poly.type
_entity_poly.pdbx_seq_one_letter_code
_entity_poly.pdbx_strand_id
1 'polypeptide(L)'
;STEDELEKSLQAFLKVQLDTTLQLRELRNNLINLKFDMEEKQLVLEQSKYEPPATQRQAQINLDKAQRAYEQEVHNYTLKKEQAEASMKEVAINLQRQKRERQDMLDVLDKFEIRAPKPGMLIYYREWNGQKRKVGSSVSPWDLIVATLPDLSVMNSSTYVNEIDISKIKTGQP
;
A
#
# COMPACT_ATOMS: atom_id res chain seq x y z
N SER A 1 -6.69 -4.78 -15.51
CA SER A 1 -5.99 -3.49 -15.35
C SER A 1 -5.62 -3.28 -13.88
N THR A 2 -4.72 -2.36 -13.59
CA THR A 2 -4.30 -2.04 -12.20
C THR A 2 -5.47 -1.53 -11.36
N GLU A 3 -6.44 -0.89 -11.97
CA GLU A 3 -7.66 -0.45 -11.28
C GLU A 3 -8.54 -1.63 -10.85
N ASP A 4 -8.68 -2.65 -11.69
CA ASP A 4 -9.43 -3.86 -11.35
C ASP A 4 -8.75 -4.64 -10.21
N GLU A 5 -7.41 -4.66 -10.18
CA GLU A 5 -6.65 -5.30 -9.10
C GLU A 5 -6.77 -4.54 -7.78
N LEU A 6 -6.76 -3.21 -7.83
CA LEU A 6 -7.01 -2.37 -6.66
C LEU A 6 -8.43 -2.59 -6.12
N GLU A 7 -9.44 -2.63 -7.00
CA GLU A 7 -10.82 -2.87 -6.60
C GLU A 7 -10.99 -4.24 -5.95
N LYS A 8 -10.41 -5.29 -6.54
CA LYS A 8 -10.41 -6.64 -5.97
C LYS A 8 -9.75 -6.67 -4.58
N SER A 9 -8.62 -6.00 -4.41
CA SER A 9 -7.93 -5.93 -3.11
C SER A 9 -8.73 -5.17 -2.06
N LEU A 10 -9.46 -4.12 -2.47
CA LEU A 10 -10.37 -3.39 -1.60
C LEU A 10 -11.56 -4.25 -1.16
N GLN A 11 -12.18 -4.98 -2.10
CA GLN A 11 -13.27 -5.90 -1.80
C GLN A 11 -12.82 -7.03 -0.87
N ALA A 12 -11.61 -7.58 -1.09
CA ALA A 12 -11.02 -8.60 -0.21
C ALA A 12 -10.80 -8.05 1.21
N PHE A 13 -10.31 -6.82 1.34
CA PHE A 13 -10.14 -6.17 2.63
C PHE A 13 -11.48 -5.99 3.36
N LEU A 14 -12.51 -5.48 2.69
CA LEU A 14 -13.84 -5.26 3.27
C LEU A 14 -14.49 -6.59 3.68
N LYS A 15 -14.31 -7.63 2.87
CA LYS A 15 -14.83 -8.97 3.19
C LYS A 15 -14.19 -9.52 4.46
N VAL A 16 -12.86 -9.51 4.56
CA VAL A 16 -12.14 -10.01 5.75
C VAL A 16 -12.51 -9.17 6.98
N GLN A 17 -12.67 -7.85 6.83
CA GLN A 17 -13.13 -6.97 7.91
C GLN A 17 -14.51 -7.35 8.42
N LEU A 18 -15.45 -7.62 7.52
CA LEU A 18 -16.80 -8.04 7.89
C LEU A 18 -16.80 -9.41 8.55
N ASP A 19 -16.13 -10.39 7.95
CA ASP A 19 -16.05 -11.77 8.44
C ASP A 19 -15.42 -11.82 9.85
N THR A 20 -14.31 -11.11 10.07
CA THR A 20 -13.67 -11.05 11.38
C THR A 20 -14.54 -10.36 12.42
N THR A 21 -15.24 -9.29 12.03
CA THR A 21 -16.16 -8.59 12.94
C THR A 21 -17.32 -9.47 13.37
N LEU A 22 -17.90 -10.23 12.43
CA LEU A 22 -19.00 -11.16 12.72
C LEU A 22 -18.53 -12.30 13.62
N GLN A 23 -17.41 -12.93 13.31
CA GLN A 23 -16.84 -14.02 14.13
C GLN A 23 -16.52 -13.57 15.57
N LEU A 24 -15.87 -12.42 15.73
CA LEU A 24 -15.54 -11.90 17.06
C LEU A 24 -16.80 -11.49 17.86
N ARG A 25 -17.84 -11.00 17.17
CA ARG A 25 -19.11 -10.71 17.80
C ARG A 25 -19.81 -11.98 18.30
N GLU A 26 -19.79 -13.03 17.50
CA GLU A 26 -20.37 -14.33 17.88
C GLU A 26 -19.66 -14.93 19.08
N LEU A 27 -18.33 -14.98 19.07
CA LEU A 27 -17.52 -15.45 20.19
C LEU A 27 -17.75 -14.61 21.47
N ARG A 28 -17.89 -13.30 21.33
CA ARG A 28 -18.19 -12.41 22.46
C ARG A 28 -19.56 -12.71 23.06
N ASN A 29 -20.57 -12.96 22.23
CA ASN A 29 -21.90 -13.35 22.70
C ASN A 29 -21.85 -14.70 23.44
N ASN A 30 -21.07 -15.65 22.92
CA ASN A 30 -20.86 -16.93 23.59
C ASN A 30 -20.18 -16.76 24.97
N LEU A 31 -19.15 -15.92 25.05
CA LEU A 31 -18.51 -15.59 26.33
C LEU A 31 -19.49 -15.00 27.36
N ILE A 32 -20.38 -14.12 26.91
CA ILE A 32 -21.41 -13.53 27.80
C ILE A 32 -22.35 -14.61 28.30
N ASN A 33 -22.79 -15.54 27.45
CA ASN A 33 -23.65 -16.63 27.84
C ASN A 33 -22.97 -17.59 28.83
N LEU A 34 -21.70 -17.96 28.61
CA LEU A 34 -20.93 -18.80 29.52
C LEU A 34 -20.68 -18.11 30.87
N LYS A 35 -20.51 -16.78 30.86
CA LYS A 35 -20.39 -16.00 32.09
C LYS A 35 -21.68 -16.07 32.90
N PHE A 36 -22.83 -15.92 32.29
CA PHE A 36 -24.13 -16.06 32.96
C PHE A 36 -24.37 -17.48 33.48
N ASP A 37 -23.98 -18.51 32.72
CA ASP A 37 -24.06 -19.90 33.19
C ASP A 37 -23.20 -20.12 34.45
N MET A 38 -21.97 -19.60 34.42
CA MET A 38 -21.08 -19.66 35.58
C MET A 38 -21.70 -18.95 36.81
N GLU A 39 -22.28 -17.75 36.64
CA GLU A 39 -22.96 -17.00 37.68
C GLU A 39 -24.19 -17.76 38.23
N GLU A 40 -24.97 -18.39 37.35
CA GLU A 40 -26.10 -19.27 37.72
C GLU A 40 -25.64 -20.45 38.58
N LYS A 41 -24.58 -21.15 38.18
CA LYS A 41 -24.03 -22.28 38.95
C LYS A 41 -23.45 -21.83 40.28
N GLN A 42 -22.92 -20.64 40.35
CA GLN A 42 -22.47 -20.05 41.61
C GLN A 42 -23.65 -19.81 42.60
N LEU A 43 -24.76 -19.27 42.08
CA LEU A 43 -25.98 -19.08 42.88
C LEU A 43 -26.53 -20.39 43.37
N VAL A 44 -26.54 -21.44 42.53
CA VAL A 44 -26.98 -22.80 42.89
C VAL A 44 -26.09 -23.37 44.03
N LEU A 45 -24.76 -23.14 43.96
CA LEU A 45 -23.85 -23.56 45.00
C LEU A 45 -24.16 -22.84 46.32
N GLU A 46 -24.40 -21.52 46.27
CA GLU A 46 -24.78 -20.76 47.48
C GLU A 46 -26.08 -21.23 48.08
N GLN A 47 -27.09 -21.56 47.28
CA GLN A 47 -28.36 -22.09 47.74
C GLN A 47 -28.22 -23.49 48.34
N SER A 48 -27.31 -24.31 47.83
CA SER A 48 -27.09 -25.69 48.32
C SER A 48 -26.39 -25.76 49.68
N LYS A 49 -26.00 -24.64 50.27
CA LYS A 49 -25.23 -24.56 51.50
C LYS A 49 -25.87 -25.27 52.70
N TYR A 50 -27.18 -25.41 52.71
CA TYR A 50 -27.94 -26.09 53.76
C TYR A 50 -28.43 -27.49 53.35
N GLU A 51 -27.99 -27.99 52.20
CA GLU A 51 -28.37 -29.28 51.68
C GLU A 51 -27.39 -30.41 52.04
N PRO A 52 -27.70 -31.69 51.79
CA PRO A 52 -26.80 -32.80 52.07
C PRO A 52 -25.44 -32.62 51.37
N PRO A 53 -24.34 -33.14 51.99
CA PRO A 53 -22.99 -32.97 51.45
C PRO A 53 -22.80 -33.47 50.00
N ALA A 54 -23.58 -34.45 49.56
CA ALA A 54 -23.55 -34.95 48.19
C ALA A 54 -24.06 -33.91 47.19
N THR A 55 -25.14 -33.17 47.54
CA THR A 55 -25.72 -32.11 46.73
C THR A 55 -24.77 -30.91 46.63
N GLN A 56 -24.17 -30.50 47.74
CA GLN A 56 -23.17 -29.44 47.75
C GLN A 56 -21.98 -29.77 46.84
N ARG A 57 -21.48 -31.02 46.95
CA ARG A 57 -20.37 -31.47 46.09
C ARG A 57 -20.74 -31.48 44.64
N GLN A 58 -21.97 -31.88 44.26
CA GLN A 58 -22.45 -31.83 42.91
C GLN A 58 -22.54 -30.41 42.37
N ALA A 59 -23.05 -29.46 43.17
CA ALA A 59 -23.11 -28.06 42.83
C ALA A 59 -21.71 -27.48 42.60
N GLN A 60 -20.73 -27.81 43.44
CA GLN A 60 -19.35 -27.41 43.28
C GLN A 60 -18.73 -27.91 41.98
N ILE A 61 -18.94 -29.20 41.65
CA ILE A 61 -18.45 -29.78 40.38
C ILE A 61 -19.08 -29.09 39.20
N ASN A 62 -20.34 -28.70 39.27
CA ASN A 62 -21.03 -28.01 38.17
C ASN A 62 -20.46 -26.60 37.98
N LEU A 63 -20.18 -25.86 39.07
CA LEU A 63 -19.53 -24.57 39.02
C LEU A 63 -18.11 -24.66 38.42
N ASP A 64 -17.31 -25.63 38.88
CA ASP A 64 -15.95 -25.85 38.41
C ASP A 64 -15.95 -26.17 36.90
N LYS A 65 -16.94 -26.90 36.38
CA LYS A 65 -17.12 -27.15 34.95
C LYS A 65 -17.45 -25.87 34.16
N ALA A 66 -18.40 -25.07 34.66
CA ALA A 66 -18.81 -23.84 34.03
C ALA A 66 -17.65 -22.81 34.01
N GLN A 67 -16.88 -22.72 35.09
CA GLN A 67 -15.71 -21.87 35.17
C GLN A 67 -14.64 -22.27 34.14
N ARG A 68 -14.32 -23.56 34.05
CA ARG A 68 -13.37 -24.04 33.04
C ARG A 68 -13.84 -23.78 31.62
N ALA A 69 -15.14 -23.96 31.34
CA ALA A 69 -15.70 -23.66 30.03
C ALA A 69 -15.57 -22.19 29.68
N TYR A 70 -15.83 -21.31 30.63
CA TYR A 70 -15.63 -19.87 30.47
C TYR A 70 -14.15 -19.50 30.21
N GLU A 71 -13.23 -20.01 31.04
CA GLU A 71 -11.79 -19.78 30.90
C GLU A 71 -11.26 -20.27 29.54
N GLN A 72 -11.70 -21.44 29.10
CA GLN A 72 -11.33 -22.00 27.81
C GLN A 72 -11.83 -21.13 26.65
N GLU A 73 -13.05 -20.59 26.75
CA GLU A 73 -13.60 -19.73 25.71
C GLU A 73 -12.94 -18.34 25.71
N VAL A 74 -12.54 -17.80 26.88
CA VAL A 74 -11.71 -16.58 26.95
C VAL A 74 -10.40 -16.76 26.19
N HIS A 75 -9.75 -17.91 26.38
CA HIS A 75 -8.52 -18.22 25.66
C HIS A 75 -8.76 -18.38 24.15
N ASN A 76 -9.83 -19.07 23.76
CA ASN A 76 -10.23 -19.21 22.37
C ASN A 76 -10.52 -17.87 21.71
N TYR A 77 -11.24 -16.97 22.41
CA TYR A 77 -11.51 -15.61 21.94
C TYR A 77 -10.22 -14.81 21.70
N THR A 78 -9.25 -14.91 22.62
CA THR A 78 -7.97 -14.21 22.49
C THR A 78 -7.19 -14.69 21.26
N LEU A 79 -7.08 -16.01 21.07
CA LEU A 79 -6.43 -16.59 19.92
C LEU A 79 -7.13 -16.20 18.60
N LYS A 80 -8.46 -16.21 18.58
CA LYS A 80 -9.23 -15.82 17.40
C LYS A 80 -9.09 -14.33 17.10
N LYS A 81 -8.98 -13.48 18.12
CA LYS A 81 -8.70 -12.05 17.96
C LYS A 81 -7.32 -11.83 17.34
N GLU A 82 -6.29 -12.48 17.83
CA GLU A 82 -4.93 -12.39 17.28
C GLU A 82 -4.89 -12.89 15.82
N GLN A 83 -5.57 -13.99 15.52
CA GLN A 83 -5.70 -14.50 14.16
C GLN A 83 -6.40 -13.50 13.23
N ALA A 84 -7.48 -12.88 13.70
CA ALA A 84 -8.22 -11.85 12.97
C ALA A 84 -7.36 -10.62 12.68
N GLU A 85 -6.61 -10.15 13.68
CA GLU A 85 -5.68 -9.03 13.53
C GLU A 85 -4.58 -9.34 12.52
N ALA A 86 -4.01 -10.56 12.52
CA ALA A 86 -3.02 -11.00 11.56
C ALA A 86 -3.60 -11.02 10.12
N SER A 87 -4.79 -11.60 9.94
CA SER A 87 -5.46 -11.65 8.64
C SER A 87 -5.82 -10.25 8.12
N MET A 88 -6.30 -9.37 8.99
CA MET A 88 -6.56 -7.96 8.64
C MET A 88 -5.30 -7.22 8.21
N LYS A 89 -4.19 -7.44 8.91
CA LYS A 89 -2.90 -6.86 8.56
C LYS A 89 -2.39 -7.32 7.20
N GLU A 90 -2.56 -8.59 6.88
CA GLU A 90 -2.17 -9.16 5.58
C GLU A 90 -2.92 -8.48 4.43
N VAL A 91 -4.25 -8.43 4.50
CA VAL A 91 -5.05 -7.80 3.43
C VAL A 91 -4.85 -6.29 3.37
N ALA A 92 -4.58 -5.61 4.51
CA ALA A 92 -4.25 -4.20 4.55
C ALA A 92 -2.93 -3.90 3.86
N ILE A 93 -1.89 -4.72 4.07
CA ILE A 93 -0.59 -4.60 3.40
C ILE A 93 -0.75 -4.79 1.89
N ASN A 94 -1.55 -5.79 1.47
CA ASN A 94 -1.80 -6.04 0.05
C ASN A 94 -2.52 -4.84 -0.60
N LEU A 95 -3.57 -4.32 0.03
CA LEU A 95 -4.27 -3.14 -0.45
C LEU A 95 -3.35 -1.91 -0.54
N GLN A 96 -2.48 -1.71 0.44
CA GLN A 96 -1.51 -0.61 0.44
C GLN A 96 -0.48 -0.77 -0.68
N ARG A 97 -0.06 -1.99 -0.99
CA ARG A 97 0.82 -2.28 -2.13
C ARG A 97 0.16 -1.89 -3.44
N GLN A 98 -1.09 -2.31 -3.67
CA GLN A 98 -1.83 -1.98 -4.89
C GLN A 98 -2.05 -0.47 -5.05
N LYS A 99 -2.31 0.24 -3.94
CA LYS A 99 -2.42 1.71 -3.96
C LYS A 99 -1.10 2.37 -4.37
N ARG A 100 0.04 1.88 -3.89
CA ARG A 100 1.36 2.40 -4.27
C ARG A 100 1.67 2.12 -5.74
N GLU A 101 1.45 0.90 -6.21
CA GLU A 101 1.65 0.53 -7.62
C GLU A 101 0.82 1.44 -8.56
N ARG A 102 -0.44 1.71 -8.19
CA ARG A 102 -1.27 2.67 -8.94
C ARG A 102 -0.68 4.08 -8.91
N GLN A 103 -0.23 4.56 -7.76
CA GLN A 103 0.37 5.90 -7.63
C GLN A 103 1.66 6.01 -8.46
N ASP A 104 2.54 5.03 -8.36
CA ASP A 104 3.77 4.98 -9.15
C ASP A 104 3.49 5.03 -10.65
N MET A 105 2.42 4.34 -11.10
CA MET A 105 2.00 4.37 -12.50
C MET A 105 1.46 5.74 -12.92
N LEU A 106 0.71 6.43 -12.06
CA LEU A 106 0.24 7.80 -12.33
C LEU A 106 1.41 8.78 -12.39
N ASP A 107 2.38 8.65 -11.48
CA ASP A 107 3.59 9.49 -11.47
C ASP A 107 4.46 9.25 -12.71
N VAL A 108 4.45 8.03 -13.26
CA VAL A 108 5.09 7.73 -14.55
C VAL A 108 4.32 8.40 -15.68
N LEU A 109 2.99 8.32 -15.69
CA LEU A 109 2.16 8.95 -16.74
C LEU A 109 2.37 10.47 -16.79
N ASP A 110 2.46 11.13 -15.64
CA ASP A 110 2.75 12.58 -15.58
C ASP A 110 4.12 12.93 -16.20
N LYS A 111 5.09 12.03 -16.09
CA LYS A 111 6.42 12.22 -16.71
C LYS A 111 6.42 12.05 -18.23
N PHE A 112 5.38 11.48 -18.83
CA PHE A 112 5.24 11.44 -20.29
C PHE A 112 4.91 12.81 -20.90
N GLU A 113 4.39 13.76 -20.10
CA GLU A 113 4.22 15.15 -20.53
C GLU A 113 5.47 15.97 -20.21
N ILE A 114 6.41 16.01 -21.17
CA ILE A 114 7.67 16.73 -21.01
C ILE A 114 7.45 18.20 -21.35
N ARG A 115 7.52 19.08 -20.37
CA ARG A 115 7.41 20.52 -20.54
C ARG A 115 8.79 21.18 -20.50
N ALA A 116 8.96 22.23 -21.33
CA ALA A 116 10.19 23.02 -21.31
C ALA A 116 10.32 23.78 -19.97
N PRO A 117 11.45 23.67 -19.25
CA PRO A 117 11.63 24.32 -17.94
C PRO A 117 11.83 25.85 -18.05
N LYS A 118 12.18 26.38 -19.23
CA LYS A 118 12.38 27.80 -19.52
C LYS A 118 12.01 28.10 -20.97
N PRO A 119 11.66 29.36 -21.29
CA PRO A 119 11.49 29.75 -22.68
C PRO A 119 12.84 29.73 -23.41
N GLY A 120 12.83 29.33 -24.69
CA GLY A 120 14.04 29.22 -25.47
C GLY A 120 13.83 28.48 -26.79
N MET A 121 14.90 28.36 -27.58
CA MET A 121 14.89 27.59 -28.82
C MET A 121 14.98 26.10 -28.51
N LEU A 122 14.01 25.34 -28.97
CA LEU A 122 13.99 23.88 -28.84
C LEU A 122 14.71 23.24 -30.01
N ILE A 123 15.73 22.44 -29.74
CA ILE A 123 16.43 21.64 -30.73
C ILE A 123 16.15 20.18 -30.46
N TYR A 124 15.43 19.52 -31.37
CA TYR A 124 15.18 18.09 -31.29
C TYR A 124 16.46 17.28 -31.35
N TYR A 125 16.56 16.30 -30.47
CA TYR A 125 17.73 15.42 -30.42
C TYR A 125 17.91 14.69 -31.76
N ARG A 126 19.18 14.55 -32.14
CA ARG A 126 19.55 13.84 -33.35
C ARG A 126 20.10 12.47 -32.96
N GLU A 127 19.43 11.43 -33.41
CA GLU A 127 19.84 10.06 -33.17
C GLU A 127 21.19 9.76 -33.82
N TRP A 128 21.83 8.67 -33.42
CA TRP A 128 23.12 8.23 -33.96
C TRP A 128 23.09 7.99 -35.49
N ASN A 129 21.91 7.66 -36.06
CA ASN A 129 21.67 7.52 -37.51
C ASN A 129 21.56 8.88 -38.23
N GLY A 130 21.73 9.99 -37.51
CA GLY A 130 21.69 11.36 -38.06
C GLY A 130 20.27 11.94 -38.20
N GLN A 131 19.21 11.16 -37.95
CA GLN A 131 17.83 11.62 -38.07
C GLN A 131 17.43 12.41 -36.81
N LYS A 132 16.69 13.51 -37.00
CA LYS A 132 16.08 14.24 -35.89
C LYS A 132 14.86 13.49 -35.37
N ARG A 133 14.69 13.45 -34.07
CA ARG A 133 13.45 12.96 -33.48
C ARG A 133 12.26 13.77 -33.96
N LYS A 134 11.16 13.08 -34.25
CA LYS A 134 9.89 13.66 -34.71
C LYS A 134 8.72 12.91 -34.05
N VAL A 135 7.53 13.42 -34.25
CA VAL A 135 6.30 12.73 -33.81
C VAL A 135 6.30 11.31 -34.39
N GLY A 136 6.09 10.32 -33.53
CA GLY A 136 6.14 8.89 -33.85
C GLY A 136 7.53 8.23 -33.70
N SER A 137 8.59 8.98 -33.32
CA SER A 137 9.89 8.37 -32.99
C SER A 137 9.79 7.58 -31.68
N SER A 138 10.40 6.39 -31.65
CA SER A 138 10.49 5.58 -30.44
C SER A 138 11.54 6.15 -29.50
N VAL A 139 11.22 6.16 -28.18
CA VAL A 139 12.16 6.55 -27.13
C VAL A 139 12.61 5.28 -26.41
N SER A 140 13.92 5.05 -26.36
CA SER A 140 14.51 3.91 -25.67
C SER A 140 14.89 4.28 -24.23
N PRO A 141 14.85 3.33 -23.29
CA PRO A 141 15.35 3.55 -21.93
C PRO A 141 16.84 3.96 -21.85
N TRP A 142 17.61 3.66 -22.88
CA TRP A 142 19.03 4.01 -23.01
C TRP A 142 19.28 5.37 -23.66
N ASP A 143 18.25 5.98 -24.24
CA ASP A 143 18.35 7.26 -24.93
C ASP A 143 17.10 8.11 -24.61
N LEU A 144 17.14 8.74 -23.45
CA LEU A 144 16.03 9.49 -22.85
C LEU A 144 15.97 10.96 -23.31
N ILE A 145 16.97 11.42 -24.09
CA ILE A 145 17.03 12.84 -24.53
C ILE A 145 16.05 13.03 -25.69
N VAL A 146 15.00 13.79 -25.48
CA VAL A 146 14.01 14.13 -26.52
C VAL A 146 14.43 15.39 -27.28
N ALA A 147 14.86 16.41 -26.56
CA ALA A 147 15.27 17.69 -27.10
C ALA A 147 16.20 18.42 -26.13
N THR A 148 16.92 19.41 -26.62
CA THR A 148 17.79 20.28 -25.83
C THR A 148 17.34 21.72 -25.94
N LEU A 149 17.54 22.50 -24.88
CA LEU A 149 17.32 23.94 -24.81
C LEU A 149 18.71 24.63 -24.63
N PRO A 150 19.41 25.00 -25.73
CA PRO A 150 20.69 25.64 -25.62
C PRO A 150 20.56 27.03 -25.00
N ASP A 151 21.57 27.41 -24.25
CA ASP A 151 21.70 28.79 -23.81
C ASP A 151 22.32 29.63 -24.95
N LEU A 152 21.54 30.54 -25.47
CA LEU A 152 21.95 31.43 -26.59
C LEU A 152 22.45 32.80 -26.12
N SER A 153 22.67 32.99 -24.81
CA SER A 153 23.15 34.24 -24.25
C SER A 153 24.59 34.60 -24.71
N VAL A 154 25.38 33.56 -24.96
CA VAL A 154 26.74 33.66 -25.49
C VAL A 154 26.90 32.73 -26.68
N MET A 155 27.21 33.24 -27.83
CA MET A 155 27.46 32.43 -29.03
C MET A 155 28.87 32.69 -29.55
N ASN A 156 29.56 31.61 -29.87
CA ASN A 156 30.84 31.66 -30.53
C ASN A 156 30.66 31.26 -32.00
N SER A 157 31.18 32.11 -32.90
CA SER A 157 31.26 31.79 -34.32
C SER A 157 32.69 31.38 -34.65
N SER A 158 32.83 30.21 -35.24
CA SER A 158 34.14 29.75 -35.78
C SER A 158 34.10 29.80 -37.28
N THR A 159 35.07 30.56 -37.83
CA THR A 159 35.23 30.70 -39.29
C THR A 159 36.63 30.26 -39.69
N TYR A 160 36.73 29.64 -40.83
CA TYR A 160 38.03 29.25 -41.41
C TYR A 160 38.42 30.29 -42.46
N VAL A 161 39.62 30.77 -42.34
CA VAL A 161 40.18 31.76 -43.28
C VAL A 161 41.29 31.11 -44.06
N ASN A 162 41.33 31.37 -45.37
CA ASN A 162 42.38 30.84 -46.21
C ASN A 162 43.74 31.56 -45.89
N GLU A 163 44.83 30.82 -46.01
CA GLU A 163 46.17 31.31 -45.68
C GLU A 163 46.52 32.62 -46.43
N ILE A 164 46.02 32.84 -47.64
CA ILE A 164 46.21 34.03 -48.44
C ILE A 164 45.56 35.29 -47.83
N ASP A 165 44.46 35.13 -47.10
CA ASP A 165 43.68 36.23 -46.53
C ASP A 165 43.94 36.46 -45.04
N ILE A 166 44.76 35.65 -44.40
CA ILE A 166 45.05 35.75 -42.97
C ILE A 166 45.68 37.09 -42.55
N SER A 167 46.47 37.65 -43.48
CA SER A 167 47.10 38.96 -43.25
C SER A 167 46.13 40.16 -43.21
N LYS A 168 44.92 39.99 -43.75
CA LYS A 168 43.87 40.99 -43.81
C LYS A 168 42.96 41.01 -42.58
N ILE A 169 43.06 40.01 -41.71
CA ILE A 169 42.19 39.86 -40.56
C ILE A 169 42.94 40.23 -39.30
N LYS A 170 42.29 41.07 -38.46
CA LYS A 170 42.82 41.48 -37.16
C LYS A 170 41.78 41.29 -36.08
N THR A 171 42.22 40.95 -34.88
CA THR A 171 41.35 40.85 -33.69
C THR A 171 40.61 42.18 -33.47
N GLY A 172 39.26 42.12 -33.26
CA GLY A 172 38.43 43.28 -33.02
C GLY A 172 37.86 43.96 -34.29
N GLN A 173 37.99 43.35 -35.46
CA GLN A 173 37.25 43.81 -36.65
C GLN A 173 35.77 43.41 -36.53
N PRO A 174 34.80 44.30 -36.85
CA PRO A 174 33.38 44.03 -36.86
C PRO A 174 32.99 43.00 -37.92
#